data_155cb68abc718fb0a2f01fd13b2b3e21
#
_entry.id   155cb68abc718fb0a2f01fd13b2b3e21
#
_cell.length_a   1.000
_cell.length_b   1.000
_cell.length_c   1.000
_cell.angle_alpha   90.00
_cell.angle_beta   90.00
_cell.angle_gamma   90.00
#
_symmetry.space_group_name_H-M   'P 1'
#
loop_
_entity.id
_entity.type
_entity.pdbx_description
1 polymer ?
#
loop_
_entity_poly.entity_id
_entity_poly.type
_entity_poly.pdbx_seq_one_letter_code
_entity_poly.pdbx_strand_id
1 'polypeptide(L)'
;MKKIKNMISFVDNVLVKFRRVFINILTVLFLMLITLSFFYVMGSLFESDKVETEDQVLYLEPNGVILDKAITRNEPFEEFEIFGNSTNQIELESFLKVIKNAGADDDLKAIYVNVDDLSAYYTSALKIADALYEARENGKEIIAFTSGLGTTGYLMASQATEIILEKDSYESVLPFGFSRVRQYQKDFFENIKVDMNVYAAGDFKSGPEGYTRNDMSETDKLAWLEFVTPVWEKYKSKMEAGRGFESGKIQYVGDNYHLLSAENGGNDNETALAIGLVDKLMSKQELRNYMIEKYGSKEEYERPEGISGREYLSTLKDRHVSNKKKRVQEKNKIAIIHVEGEIVTGNIGFNTAGSRDIVKNINKARDDENVKGIVLRVNSPGGDVYASSMITNALEEFQSTGRPVITSMGDIAASGGVWVTTTSEEIWAEETTLTGSIGVYSIIPDFSPLENWVGMSYDGVSMTKAGDVYDLRRGMSEELNNQFRENTENIYKDFVTKVANNRDMDFSEVLKFAGGRIWRGDTAFELGLVDKLGSLEDAIDSMVTKLELEEYKAFSYNNEIEFEDYLNSLTKDILPVQIQGLLNKISGLNRMFLSEKDRFVVAYCFDCGFRNFE
;
A
#
# COMPACT_ATOMS: atom_id res chain seq x y z
N MET A 1 -32.47 36.61 66.56
CA MET A 1 -31.26 35.98 66.01
C MET A 1 -31.18 34.47 66.22
N LYS A 2 -31.48 33.90 67.43
CA LYS A 2 -31.38 32.45 67.71
C LYS A 2 -32.33 31.57 66.83
N LYS A 3 -33.55 32.01 66.54
CA LYS A 3 -34.50 31.29 65.67
C LYS A 3 -34.06 31.24 64.20
N ILE A 4 -33.43 32.26 63.70
CA ILE A 4 -32.93 32.34 62.30
C ILE A 4 -31.72 31.41 62.14
N LYS A 5 -30.81 31.35 63.11
CA LYS A 5 -29.65 30.43 63.09
C LYS A 5 -30.08 28.95 63.10
N ASN A 6 -31.15 28.62 63.92
CA ASN A 6 -31.67 27.25 63.96
C ASN A 6 -32.37 26.86 62.62
N MET A 7 -33.02 27.80 61.97
CA MET A 7 -33.66 27.59 60.68
C MET A 7 -32.61 27.38 59.55
N ILE A 8 -31.52 28.15 59.55
CA ILE A 8 -30.42 28.00 58.58
C ILE A 8 -29.73 26.65 58.78
N SER A 9 -29.46 26.25 60.04
CA SER A 9 -28.87 24.94 60.34
C SER A 9 -29.77 23.78 59.97
N PHE A 10 -31.09 23.92 60.11
CA PHE A 10 -32.04 22.91 59.67
C PHE A 10 -32.07 22.77 58.15
N VAL A 11 -32.10 23.87 57.42
CA VAL A 11 -32.05 23.87 55.93
C VAL A 11 -30.75 23.27 55.43
N ASP A 12 -29.60 23.62 56.04
CA ASP A 12 -28.30 23.06 55.68
C ASP A 12 -28.27 21.55 55.87
N ASN A 13 -28.76 21.05 56.99
CA ASN A 13 -28.84 19.61 57.25
C ASN A 13 -29.77 18.87 56.26
N VAL A 14 -30.89 19.50 55.86
CA VAL A 14 -31.77 18.92 54.84
C VAL A 14 -31.10 18.89 53.48
N LEU A 15 -30.42 19.95 53.09
CA LEU A 15 -29.67 20.03 51.82
C LEU A 15 -28.50 19.02 51.76
N VAL A 16 -27.76 18.83 52.86
CA VAL A 16 -26.69 17.83 52.95
C VAL A 16 -27.25 16.40 52.85
N LYS A 17 -28.38 16.10 53.50
CA LYS A 17 -29.04 14.81 53.33
C LYS A 17 -29.55 14.57 51.92
N PHE A 18 -30.18 15.58 51.30
CA PHE A 18 -30.66 15.51 49.93
C PHE A 18 -29.52 15.27 48.95
N ARG A 19 -28.41 16.01 49.09
CA ARG A 19 -27.20 15.83 48.28
C ARG A 19 -26.61 14.42 48.41
N ARG A 20 -26.57 13.84 49.62
CA ARG A 20 -26.08 12.46 49.83
C ARG A 20 -27.00 11.45 49.16
N VAL A 21 -28.32 11.58 49.30
CA VAL A 21 -29.26 10.67 48.64
C VAL A 21 -29.16 10.79 47.12
N PHE A 22 -29.04 12.00 46.59
CA PHE A 22 -28.90 12.24 45.16
C PHE A 22 -27.59 11.65 44.59
N ILE A 23 -26.46 11.83 45.29
CA ILE A 23 -25.18 11.24 44.90
C ILE A 23 -25.26 9.72 44.94
N ASN A 24 -25.86 9.14 45.97
CA ASN A 24 -26.00 7.69 46.07
C ASN A 24 -26.88 7.11 44.95
N ILE A 25 -27.97 7.79 44.58
CA ILE A 25 -28.79 7.41 43.42
C ILE A 25 -28.00 7.46 42.12
N LEU A 26 -27.24 8.55 41.89
CA LEU A 26 -26.38 8.68 40.71
C LEU A 26 -25.30 7.58 40.67
N THR A 27 -24.70 7.25 41.81
CA THR A 27 -23.72 6.18 41.91
C THR A 27 -24.33 4.81 41.58
N VAL A 28 -25.53 4.53 42.09
CA VAL A 28 -26.26 3.28 41.79
C VAL A 28 -26.63 3.20 40.29
N LEU A 29 -27.11 4.31 39.72
CA LEU A 29 -27.42 4.38 38.27
C LEU A 29 -26.16 4.18 37.41
N PHE A 30 -25.06 4.78 37.81
CA PHE A 30 -23.78 4.60 37.13
C PHE A 30 -23.26 3.17 37.20
N LEU A 31 -23.34 2.54 38.37
CA LEU A 31 -22.97 1.12 38.53
C LEU A 31 -23.91 0.20 37.75
N MET A 32 -25.21 0.53 37.68
CA MET A 32 -26.18 -0.21 36.89
C MET A 32 -25.90 -0.08 35.38
N LEU A 33 -25.51 1.11 34.91
CA LEU A 33 -25.06 1.34 33.53
C LEU A 33 -23.82 0.55 33.19
N ILE A 34 -22.84 0.52 34.08
CA ILE A 34 -21.58 -0.28 33.89
C ILE A 34 -21.95 -1.77 33.85
N THR A 35 -22.78 -2.27 34.74
CA THR A 35 -23.20 -3.68 34.73
C THR A 35 -24.03 -4.05 33.49
N LEU A 36 -24.92 -3.21 33.04
CA LEU A 36 -25.66 -3.41 31.79
C LEU A 36 -24.74 -3.39 30.58
N SER A 37 -23.80 -2.44 30.52
CA SER A 37 -22.77 -2.38 29.48
C SER A 37 -21.89 -3.63 29.49
N PHE A 38 -21.48 -4.10 30.69
CA PHE A 38 -20.71 -5.33 30.84
C PHE A 38 -21.51 -6.57 30.36
N PHE A 39 -22.78 -6.71 30.72
CA PHE A 39 -23.61 -7.82 30.23
C PHE A 39 -23.93 -7.72 28.76
N TYR A 40 -24.06 -6.51 28.19
CA TYR A 40 -24.21 -6.30 26.74
C TYR A 40 -22.96 -6.73 25.99
N VAL A 41 -21.77 -6.29 26.45
CA VAL A 41 -20.48 -6.69 25.87
C VAL A 41 -20.23 -8.20 26.06
N MET A 42 -20.57 -8.76 27.22
CA MET A 42 -20.47 -10.21 27.44
C MET A 42 -21.47 -10.98 26.58
N GLY A 43 -22.69 -10.48 26.39
CA GLY A 43 -23.67 -11.07 25.46
C GLY A 43 -23.18 -11.08 24.03
N SER A 44 -22.65 -9.97 23.54
CA SER A 44 -22.09 -9.87 22.20
C SER A 44 -20.84 -10.74 21.97
N LEU A 45 -20.11 -11.07 23.05
CA LEU A 45 -18.95 -11.99 22.97
C LEU A 45 -19.36 -13.48 22.94
N PHE A 46 -20.60 -13.82 23.32
CA PHE A 46 -21.10 -15.20 23.32
C PHE A 46 -22.08 -15.52 22.18
N GLU A 47 -22.58 -14.54 21.46
CA GLU A 47 -23.31 -14.73 20.21
C GLU A 47 -22.32 -14.75 19.03
N SER A 48 -21.53 -15.80 18.90
CA SER A 48 -21.04 -16.17 17.59
C SER A 48 -22.17 -16.91 16.88
N ASP A 49 -23.08 -16.18 16.27
CA ASP A 49 -23.94 -16.78 15.28
C ASP A 49 -23.05 -17.47 14.25
N LYS A 50 -23.28 -18.77 14.06
CA LYS A 50 -22.65 -19.47 12.95
C LYS A 50 -23.15 -18.78 11.69
N VAL A 51 -22.27 -18.09 11.01
CA VAL A 51 -22.57 -17.46 9.72
C VAL A 51 -22.92 -18.60 8.78
N GLU A 52 -24.20 -18.72 8.41
CA GLU A 52 -24.66 -19.67 7.41
C GLU A 52 -24.26 -19.15 6.03
N THR A 53 -23.64 -19.99 5.22
CA THR A 53 -23.23 -19.64 3.85
C THR A 53 -24.20 -20.23 2.81
N GLU A 54 -25.08 -21.14 3.23
CA GLU A 54 -25.97 -21.88 2.34
C GLU A 54 -26.95 -20.93 1.62
N ASP A 55 -26.99 -21.05 0.30
CA ASP A 55 -27.88 -20.29 -0.58
C ASP A 55 -27.65 -18.77 -0.62
N GLN A 56 -26.49 -18.29 -0.21
CA GLN A 56 -26.17 -16.85 -0.15
C GLN A 56 -25.36 -16.35 -1.37
N VAL A 57 -25.42 -15.03 -1.60
CA VAL A 57 -24.54 -14.32 -2.53
C VAL A 57 -23.36 -13.74 -1.75
N LEU A 58 -22.14 -13.96 -2.20
CA LEU A 58 -20.97 -13.29 -1.64
C LEU A 58 -20.86 -11.88 -2.22
N TYR A 59 -20.89 -10.86 -1.37
CA TYR A 59 -20.70 -9.47 -1.75
C TYR A 59 -19.26 -9.04 -1.53
N LEU A 60 -18.53 -8.80 -2.65
CA LEU A 60 -17.19 -8.24 -2.67
C LEU A 60 -17.31 -6.77 -3.10
N GLU A 61 -17.36 -5.89 -2.13
CA GLU A 61 -17.44 -4.43 -2.30
C GLU A 61 -16.24 -3.79 -1.57
N PRO A 62 -14.98 -4.07 -2.03
CA PRO A 62 -13.80 -3.56 -1.38
C PRO A 62 -13.69 -2.05 -1.60
N ASN A 63 -13.39 -1.33 -0.53
CA ASN A 63 -13.11 0.10 -0.57
C ASN A 63 -11.73 0.34 0.05
N GLY A 64 -10.78 0.82 -0.73
CA GLY A 64 -9.43 1.13 -0.25
C GLY A 64 -8.30 0.66 -1.17
N VAL A 65 -7.13 0.50 -0.55
CA VAL A 65 -5.88 0.17 -1.26
C VAL A 65 -5.46 -1.26 -0.95
N ILE A 66 -5.14 -2.02 -1.98
CA ILE A 66 -4.52 -3.34 -1.83
C ILE A 66 -3.07 -3.17 -1.37
N LEU A 67 -2.70 -3.85 -0.30
CA LEU A 67 -1.36 -3.91 0.30
C LEU A 67 -0.99 -5.36 0.60
N ASP A 68 0.31 -5.65 0.67
CA ASP A 68 0.77 -6.97 1.14
C ASP A 68 0.47 -7.16 2.63
N LYS A 69 0.63 -6.10 3.43
CA LYS A 69 0.34 -6.11 4.86
C LYS A 69 -0.35 -4.84 5.32
N ALA A 70 -1.57 -4.96 5.79
CA ALA A 70 -2.28 -3.86 6.42
C ALA A 70 -1.65 -3.51 7.77
N ILE A 71 -1.71 -2.24 8.14
CA ILE A 71 -1.29 -1.75 9.44
C ILE A 71 -2.42 -2.01 10.42
N THR A 72 -2.17 -2.83 11.43
CA THR A 72 -3.13 -3.04 12.52
C THR A 72 -3.01 -1.94 13.55
N ARG A 73 -4.13 -1.38 13.97
CA ARG A 73 -4.20 -0.45 15.09
C ARG A 73 -4.43 -1.26 16.36
N ASN A 74 -3.61 -1.05 17.39
CA ASN A 74 -3.93 -1.53 18.73
C ASN A 74 -4.99 -0.61 19.33
N GLU A 75 -6.25 -0.90 19.07
CA GLU A 75 -7.33 -0.07 19.57
C GLU A 75 -8.17 -0.81 20.61
N PRO A 76 -8.31 -0.24 21.83
CA PRO A 76 -9.41 -0.61 22.71
C PRO A 76 -10.76 -0.01 22.27
N PHE A 77 -10.84 0.72 21.16
CA PHE A 77 -11.98 1.53 20.73
C PHE A 77 -12.29 1.38 19.22
N GLU A 78 -12.25 0.17 18.66
CA GLU A 78 -12.68 -0.10 17.27
C GLU A 78 -14.13 0.36 16.98
N GLU A 79 -14.94 0.63 18.02
CA GLU A 79 -16.34 1.07 17.88
C GLU A 79 -16.54 2.60 17.80
N PHE A 80 -15.50 3.42 17.93
CA PHE A 80 -15.63 4.89 17.84
C PHE A 80 -15.09 5.44 16.51
N GLU A 81 -15.62 4.97 15.38
CA GLU A 81 -15.49 5.62 14.07
C GLU A 81 -16.33 6.92 14.00
N ILE A 82 -16.11 7.88 14.91
CA ILE A 82 -16.84 9.16 14.86
C ILE A 82 -16.19 10.16 13.91
N PHE A 83 -14.94 9.96 13.50
CA PHE A 83 -14.24 10.84 12.55
C PHE A 83 -13.59 10.01 11.43
N GLY A 84 -14.28 10.00 10.30
CA GLY A 84 -13.98 9.19 9.13
C GLY A 84 -12.60 9.39 8.51
N ASN A 85 -12.25 8.39 7.71
CA ASN A 85 -11.19 8.29 6.72
C ASN A 85 -9.77 7.99 7.23
N SER A 86 -9.61 6.87 7.93
CA SER A 86 -8.40 6.09 7.66
C SER A 86 -8.58 5.47 6.27
N THR A 87 -7.64 5.68 5.37
CA THR A 87 -7.63 4.97 4.08
C THR A 87 -7.80 3.48 4.36
N ASN A 88 -8.89 2.90 3.89
CA ASN A 88 -9.17 1.49 4.07
C ASN A 88 -8.05 0.69 3.43
N GLN A 89 -7.48 -0.25 4.16
CA GLN A 89 -6.39 -1.11 3.73
C GLN A 89 -6.90 -2.54 3.59
N ILE A 90 -6.57 -3.16 2.47
CA ILE A 90 -7.02 -4.52 2.16
C ILE A 90 -5.78 -5.38 1.92
N GLU A 91 -5.59 -6.43 2.71
CA GLU A 91 -4.50 -7.37 2.51
C GLU A 91 -4.77 -8.25 1.28
N LEU A 92 -3.86 -8.22 0.31
CA LEU A 92 -3.97 -8.97 -0.96
C LEU A 92 -4.24 -10.46 -0.71
N GLU A 93 -3.42 -11.11 0.11
CA GLU A 93 -3.55 -12.56 0.36
C GLU A 93 -4.88 -12.93 1.02
N SER A 94 -5.41 -12.08 1.90
CA SER A 94 -6.73 -12.26 2.50
C SER A 94 -7.84 -12.12 1.47
N PHE A 95 -7.73 -11.15 0.56
CA PHE A 95 -8.70 -10.92 -0.51
C PHE A 95 -8.68 -12.05 -1.54
N LEU A 96 -7.50 -12.48 -1.99
CA LEU A 96 -7.34 -13.64 -2.89
C LEU A 96 -7.90 -14.91 -2.27
N LYS A 97 -7.65 -15.13 -0.97
CA LYS A 97 -8.18 -16.29 -0.24
C LYS A 97 -9.71 -16.32 -0.24
N VAL A 98 -10.36 -15.16 -0.06
CA VAL A 98 -11.83 -15.04 -0.15
C VAL A 98 -12.31 -15.46 -1.54
N ILE A 99 -11.74 -14.90 -2.61
CA ILE A 99 -12.16 -15.18 -3.99
C ILE A 99 -11.96 -16.66 -4.34
N LYS A 100 -10.77 -17.21 -4.07
CA LYS A 100 -10.44 -18.62 -4.40
C LYS A 100 -11.34 -19.62 -3.66
N ASN A 101 -11.58 -19.41 -2.36
CA ASN A 101 -12.46 -20.29 -1.60
C ASN A 101 -13.92 -20.15 -2.03
N ALA A 102 -14.39 -18.92 -2.29
CA ALA A 102 -15.75 -18.69 -2.80
C ALA A 102 -15.98 -19.32 -4.17
N GLY A 103 -14.95 -19.32 -5.04
CA GLY A 103 -14.99 -19.99 -6.34
C GLY A 103 -15.23 -21.50 -6.25
N ALA A 104 -14.80 -22.13 -5.15
CA ALA A 104 -14.93 -23.57 -4.90
C ALA A 104 -16.03 -23.92 -3.87
N ASP A 105 -16.76 -22.93 -3.34
CA ASP A 105 -17.78 -23.14 -2.29
C ASP A 105 -19.16 -23.34 -2.93
N ASP A 106 -19.64 -24.57 -3.00
CA ASP A 106 -20.95 -24.91 -3.58
C ASP A 106 -22.13 -24.32 -2.79
N ASP A 107 -21.94 -23.95 -1.53
CA ASP A 107 -22.98 -23.31 -0.70
C ASP A 107 -23.28 -21.87 -1.16
N LEU A 108 -22.37 -21.21 -1.89
CA LEU A 108 -22.57 -19.88 -2.42
C LEU A 108 -23.20 -19.91 -3.81
N LYS A 109 -24.31 -19.19 -4.00
CA LYS A 109 -25.02 -19.07 -5.30
C LYS A 109 -24.20 -18.32 -6.35
N ALA A 110 -23.59 -17.20 -5.95
CA ALA A 110 -22.85 -16.32 -6.83
C ALA A 110 -21.89 -15.42 -6.06
N ILE A 111 -20.99 -14.77 -6.79
CA ILE A 111 -20.14 -13.68 -6.31
C ILE A 111 -20.65 -12.39 -6.98
N TYR A 112 -21.05 -11.42 -6.18
CA TYR A 112 -21.26 -10.04 -6.62
C TYR A 112 -19.97 -9.27 -6.35
N VAL A 113 -19.45 -8.55 -7.36
CA VAL A 113 -18.23 -7.78 -7.23
C VAL A 113 -18.43 -6.34 -7.70
N ASN A 114 -18.03 -5.39 -6.87
CA ASN A 114 -17.89 -3.98 -7.22
C ASN A 114 -16.49 -3.53 -6.81
N VAL A 115 -15.69 -3.05 -7.76
CA VAL A 115 -14.30 -2.62 -7.56
C VAL A 115 -14.09 -1.12 -7.86
N ASP A 116 -15.16 -0.34 -7.86
CA ASP A 116 -15.11 1.09 -8.17
C ASP A 116 -14.14 1.84 -7.22
N ASP A 117 -14.22 1.51 -5.94
CA ASP A 117 -13.40 2.13 -4.88
C ASP A 117 -12.13 1.34 -4.54
N LEU A 118 -11.75 0.35 -5.36
CA LEU A 118 -10.56 -0.47 -5.14
C LEU A 118 -9.36 0.05 -5.91
N SER A 119 -8.29 0.34 -5.18
CA SER A 119 -7.00 0.69 -5.75
C SER A 119 -6.00 -0.45 -5.61
N ALA A 120 -5.40 -0.88 -6.73
CA ALA A 120 -4.41 -1.94 -6.77
C ALA A 120 -3.28 -1.60 -7.74
N TYR A 121 -2.06 -2.04 -7.43
CA TYR A 121 -0.94 -1.98 -8.37
C TYR A 121 -1.07 -3.04 -9.48
N TYR A 122 -0.22 -2.95 -10.49
CA TYR A 122 -0.29 -3.77 -11.69
C TYR A 122 -0.33 -5.27 -11.41
N THR A 123 0.60 -5.75 -10.58
CA THR A 123 0.74 -7.18 -10.27
C THR A 123 -0.40 -7.67 -9.39
N SER A 124 -0.77 -6.91 -8.37
CA SER A 124 -1.90 -7.23 -7.49
C SER A 124 -3.22 -7.29 -8.26
N ALA A 125 -3.47 -6.36 -9.19
CA ALA A 125 -4.67 -6.37 -10.02
C ALA A 125 -4.71 -7.59 -10.96
N LEU A 126 -3.57 -8.00 -11.52
CA LEU A 126 -3.46 -9.23 -12.31
C LEU A 126 -3.81 -10.47 -11.49
N LYS A 127 -3.29 -10.58 -10.26
CA LYS A 127 -3.61 -11.68 -9.34
C LYS A 127 -5.10 -11.75 -8.98
N ILE A 128 -5.72 -10.59 -8.72
CA ILE A 128 -7.16 -10.52 -8.43
C ILE A 128 -7.96 -10.95 -9.67
N ALA A 129 -7.57 -10.47 -10.85
CA ALA A 129 -8.19 -10.87 -12.11
C ALA A 129 -8.06 -12.38 -12.33
N ASP A 130 -6.88 -12.97 -12.10
CA ASP A 130 -6.66 -14.41 -12.22
C ASP A 130 -7.54 -15.22 -11.25
N ALA A 131 -7.65 -14.77 -10.00
CA ALA A 131 -8.49 -15.44 -9.01
C ALA A 131 -9.98 -15.38 -9.38
N LEU A 132 -10.46 -14.24 -9.92
CA LEU A 132 -11.84 -14.12 -10.42
C LEU A 132 -12.07 -15.00 -11.65
N TYR A 133 -11.11 -15.00 -12.59
CA TYR A 133 -11.17 -15.88 -13.75
C TYR A 133 -11.24 -17.36 -13.37
N GLU A 134 -10.36 -17.81 -12.45
CA GLU A 134 -10.34 -19.18 -11.94
C GLU A 134 -11.66 -19.54 -11.24
N ALA A 135 -12.23 -18.65 -10.42
CA ALA A 135 -13.53 -18.85 -9.79
C ALA A 135 -14.65 -19.04 -10.84
N ARG A 136 -14.64 -18.25 -11.91
CA ARG A 136 -15.58 -18.41 -13.04
C ARG A 136 -15.39 -19.71 -13.78
N GLU A 137 -14.16 -20.11 -14.10
CA GLU A 137 -13.86 -21.38 -14.78
C GLU A 137 -14.26 -22.60 -13.93
N ASN A 138 -14.23 -22.47 -12.60
CA ASN A 138 -14.76 -23.47 -11.67
C ASN A 138 -16.30 -23.52 -11.63
N GLY A 139 -16.98 -22.71 -12.45
CA GLY A 139 -18.43 -22.67 -12.59
C GLY A 139 -19.15 -21.68 -11.66
N LYS A 140 -18.42 -20.86 -10.91
CA LYS A 140 -19.03 -19.83 -10.06
C LYS A 140 -19.52 -18.67 -10.91
N GLU A 141 -20.79 -18.33 -10.79
CA GLU A 141 -21.32 -17.14 -11.45
C GLU A 141 -20.82 -15.88 -10.75
N ILE A 142 -20.29 -14.92 -11.54
CA ILE A 142 -19.76 -13.65 -11.04
C ILE A 142 -20.48 -12.50 -11.73
N ILE A 143 -21.17 -11.66 -10.95
CA ILE A 143 -21.84 -10.45 -11.42
C ILE A 143 -21.01 -9.24 -11.00
N ALA A 144 -20.41 -8.54 -11.97
CA ALA A 144 -19.74 -7.26 -11.72
C ALA A 144 -20.74 -6.11 -11.92
N PHE A 145 -20.79 -5.21 -10.95
CA PHE A 145 -21.53 -3.96 -11.09
C PHE A 145 -20.59 -2.78 -10.86
N THR A 146 -20.73 -1.76 -11.69
CA THR A 146 -19.88 -0.57 -11.60
C THR A 146 -20.63 0.69 -12.00
N SER A 147 -20.23 1.82 -11.42
CA SER A 147 -20.58 3.17 -11.89
C SER A 147 -19.56 3.73 -12.90
N GLY A 148 -18.33 3.19 -12.91
CA GLY A 148 -17.28 3.56 -13.84
C GLY A 148 -15.95 2.92 -13.48
N LEU A 149 -15.18 2.49 -14.48
CA LEU A 149 -13.90 1.80 -14.29
C LEU A 149 -12.83 2.32 -15.24
N GLY A 150 -11.67 2.61 -14.67
CA GLY A 150 -10.45 2.75 -15.44
C GLY A 150 -9.84 1.40 -15.83
N THR A 151 -8.64 1.43 -16.37
CA THR A 151 -7.92 0.26 -16.90
C THR A 151 -7.79 -0.88 -15.89
N THR A 152 -7.36 -0.58 -14.68
CA THR A 152 -7.10 -1.58 -13.62
C THR A 152 -8.40 -2.20 -13.09
N GLY A 153 -9.42 -1.39 -12.85
CA GLY A 153 -10.75 -1.87 -12.43
C GLY A 153 -11.39 -2.73 -13.50
N TYR A 154 -11.30 -2.32 -14.77
CA TYR A 154 -11.85 -3.10 -15.87
C TYR A 154 -11.12 -4.43 -16.08
N LEU A 155 -9.82 -4.51 -15.86
CA LEU A 155 -9.10 -5.79 -15.89
C LEU A 155 -9.76 -6.81 -14.94
N MET A 156 -10.08 -6.40 -13.72
CA MET A 156 -10.71 -7.28 -12.73
C MET A 156 -12.16 -7.60 -13.11
N ALA A 157 -12.95 -6.58 -13.44
CA ALA A 157 -14.36 -6.75 -13.83
C ALA A 157 -14.55 -7.58 -15.11
N SER A 158 -13.60 -7.50 -16.06
CA SER A 158 -13.64 -8.25 -17.32
C SER A 158 -13.59 -9.78 -17.14
N GLN A 159 -13.23 -10.26 -15.95
CA GLN A 159 -13.23 -11.68 -15.60
C GLN A 159 -14.60 -12.17 -15.11
N ALA A 160 -15.56 -11.28 -14.88
CA ALA A 160 -16.91 -11.64 -14.45
C ALA A 160 -17.70 -12.37 -15.54
N THR A 161 -18.72 -13.11 -15.13
CA THR A 161 -19.70 -13.76 -16.04
C THR A 161 -20.54 -12.70 -16.75
N GLU A 162 -20.88 -11.63 -16.03
CA GLU A 162 -21.68 -10.52 -16.52
C GLU A 162 -21.23 -9.22 -15.91
N ILE A 163 -21.11 -8.16 -16.72
CA ILE A 163 -20.77 -6.81 -16.29
C ILE A 163 -21.97 -5.88 -16.49
N ILE A 164 -22.43 -5.26 -15.43
CA ILE A 164 -23.55 -4.33 -15.42
C ILE A 164 -23.03 -2.94 -15.07
N LEU A 165 -23.22 -1.98 -15.98
CA LEU A 165 -22.86 -0.58 -15.75
C LEU A 165 -24.08 0.21 -15.29
N GLU A 166 -23.90 1.07 -14.29
CA GLU A 166 -24.93 1.97 -13.80
C GLU A 166 -25.35 2.98 -14.89
N LYS A 167 -26.60 2.85 -15.39
CA LYS A 167 -27.07 3.64 -16.52
C LYS A 167 -27.19 5.14 -16.23
N ASP A 168 -27.34 5.50 -14.95
CA ASP A 168 -27.52 6.87 -14.49
C ASP A 168 -26.18 7.53 -14.08
N SER A 169 -25.07 6.80 -14.18
CA SER A 169 -23.73 7.34 -13.94
C SER A 169 -23.26 8.22 -15.10
N TYR A 170 -22.49 9.26 -14.79
CA TYR A 170 -21.74 10.04 -15.77
C TYR A 170 -20.31 9.52 -15.96
N GLU A 171 -19.89 8.55 -15.13
CA GLU A 171 -18.67 7.79 -15.32
C GLU A 171 -18.96 6.58 -16.19
N SER A 172 -17.95 6.07 -16.88
CA SER A 172 -18.11 4.92 -17.75
C SER A 172 -16.93 3.96 -17.64
N VAL A 173 -16.93 2.91 -18.43
CA VAL A 173 -15.84 1.94 -18.46
C VAL A 173 -14.84 2.34 -19.54
N LEU A 174 -13.66 2.78 -19.13
CA LEU A 174 -12.63 3.43 -19.95
C LEU A 174 -11.27 2.73 -19.83
N PRO A 175 -11.07 1.53 -20.43
CA PRO A 175 -9.81 0.77 -20.35
C PRO A 175 -8.76 1.33 -21.33
N PHE A 176 -8.32 2.59 -21.12
CA PHE A 176 -7.50 3.33 -22.08
C PHE A 176 -5.99 3.10 -21.96
N GLY A 177 -5.57 2.14 -21.11
CA GLY A 177 -4.16 1.85 -20.91
C GLY A 177 -3.56 2.68 -19.78
N PHE A 178 -2.23 2.82 -19.82
CA PHE A 178 -1.48 3.52 -18.79
C PHE A 178 -0.85 4.78 -19.36
N SER A 179 -1.00 5.89 -18.66
CA SER A 179 -0.33 7.14 -18.97
C SER A 179 0.50 7.60 -17.80
N ARG A 180 1.54 8.39 -18.07
CA ARG A 180 2.38 9.00 -17.05
C ARG A 180 2.59 10.47 -17.37
N VAL A 181 2.01 11.33 -16.55
CA VAL A 181 2.19 12.77 -16.62
C VAL A 181 2.89 13.22 -15.33
N ARG A 182 4.04 13.89 -15.45
CA ARG A 182 4.82 14.42 -14.33
C ARG A 182 4.82 15.93 -14.34
N GLN A 183 4.89 16.53 -13.17
CA GLN A 183 5.10 17.96 -13.00
C GLN A 183 6.60 18.26 -13.02
N TYR A 184 7.00 19.23 -13.84
CA TYR A 184 8.36 19.74 -13.93
C TYR A 184 8.38 21.19 -13.43
N GLN A 185 9.33 21.54 -12.60
CA GLN A 185 9.31 22.77 -11.81
C GLN A 185 10.61 23.58 -11.92
N LYS A 186 11.49 23.29 -12.90
CA LYS A 186 12.74 24.01 -13.06
C LYS A 186 12.52 25.52 -13.14
N ASP A 187 11.70 25.98 -14.10
CA ASP A 187 11.44 27.41 -14.29
C ASP A 187 10.73 28.05 -13.09
N PHE A 188 9.90 27.27 -12.38
CA PHE A 188 9.29 27.76 -11.14
C PHE A 188 10.35 28.12 -10.10
N PHE A 189 11.31 27.21 -9.82
CA PHE A 189 12.38 27.46 -8.85
C PHE A 189 13.30 28.59 -9.30
N GLU A 190 13.67 28.66 -10.58
CA GLU A 190 14.43 29.77 -11.13
C GLU A 190 13.73 31.13 -10.96
N ASN A 191 12.41 31.18 -11.19
CA ASN A 191 11.61 32.40 -11.05
C ASN A 191 11.54 32.88 -9.60
N ILE A 192 11.44 31.98 -8.62
CA ILE A 192 11.44 32.33 -7.19
C ILE A 192 12.84 32.42 -6.59
N LYS A 193 13.90 32.32 -7.42
CA LYS A 193 15.30 32.43 -6.99
C LYS A 193 15.72 31.39 -5.95
N VAL A 194 15.28 30.14 -6.14
CA VAL A 194 15.73 29.00 -5.34
C VAL A 194 16.56 28.09 -6.25
N ASP A 195 17.82 27.87 -5.90
CA ASP A 195 18.68 26.97 -6.66
C ASP A 195 18.53 25.53 -6.14
N MET A 196 18.16 24.60 -7.04
CA MET A 196 18.02 23.18 -6.72
C MET A 196 19.30 22.45 -7.05
N ASN A 197 20.17 22.22 -6.06
CA ASN A 197 21.40 21.44 -6.24
C ASN A 197 21.07 19.95 -6.21
N VAL A 198 21.22 19.29 -7.34
CA VAL A 198 20.92 17.86 -7.53
C VAL A 198 22.20 17.08 -7.76
N TYR A 199 22.37 16.02 -6.99
CA TYR A 199 23.45 15.04 -7.12
C TYR A 199 22.79 13.68 -7.37
N ALA A 200 22.96 13.16 -8.57
CA ALA A 200 22.41 11.85 -8.96
C ALA A 200 23.51 10.98 -9.55
N ALA A 201 23.50 9.71 -9.18
CA ALA A 201 24.37 8.69 -9.74
C ALA A 201 23.54 7.64 -10.46
N GLY A 202 23.74 7.59 -11.79
CA GLY A 202 23.02 6.73 -12.72
C GLY A 202 22.21 7.50 -13.77
N ASP A 203 22.39 7.15 -15.03
CA ASP A 203 21.83 7.87 -16.20
C ASP A 203 20.29 7.78 -16.30
N PHE A 204 19.68 6.78 -15.63
CA PHE A 204 18.25 6.53 -15.60
C PHE A 204 17.62 6.94 -14.26
N LYS A 205 18.37 7.56 -13.34
CA LYS A 205 17.81 8.01 -12.05
C LYS A 205 17.04 9.31 -12.23
N SER A 206 15.85 9.20 -12.81
CA SER A 206 14.99 10.32 -13.23
C SER A 206 14.23 11.01 -12.10
N GLY A 207 14.25 10.47 -10.87
CA GLY A 207 13.55 11.05 -9.71
C GLY A 207 13.71 12.57 -9.59
N PRO A 208 14.92 13.14 -9.62
CA PRO A 208 15.13 14.56 -9.48
C PRO A 208 14.83 15.41 -10.73
N GLU A 209 14.50 14.82 -11.88
CA GLU A 209 14.24 15.59 -13.13
C GLU A 209 13.12 16.63 -12.96
N GLY A 210 12.13 16.36 -12.11
CA GLY A 210 11.06 17.32 -11.80
C GLY A 210 11.57 18.67 -11.29
N TYR A 211 12.78 18.73 -10.73
CA TYR A 211 13.41 19.94 -10.22
C TYR A 211 14.40 20.59 -11.17
N THR A 212 14.93 19.82 -12.13
CA THR A 212 16.03 20.25 -13.00
C THR A 212 15.66 20.40 -14.46
N ARG A 213 14.45 19.98 -14.84
CA ARG A 213 13.94 20.00 -16.22
C ARG A 213 12.55 20.59 -16.29
N ASN A 214 12.09 20.85 -17.52
CA ASN A 214 10.71 21.24 -17.84
C ASN A 214 9.99 20.17 -18.67
N ASP A 215 10.64 19.03 -18.91
CA ASP A 215 10.15 17.91 -19.71
C ASP A 215 10.74 16.59 -19.23
N MET A 216 10.12 15.48 -19.63
CA MET A 216 10.62 14.13 -19.39
C MET A 216 11.82 13.85 -20.30
N SER A 217 12.92 13.32 -19.74
CA SER A 217 14.08 12.92 -20.54
C SER A 217 13.77 11.71 -21.44
N GLU A 218 14.54 11.55 -22.49
CA GLU A 218 14.42 10.40 -23.39
C GLU A 218 14.74 9.08 -22.67
N THR A 219 15.68 9.10 -21.72
CA THR A 219 16.03 7.92 -20.89
C THR A 219 14.87 7.53 -19.96
N ASP A 220 14.18 8.51 -19.36
CA ASP A 220 13.02 8.28 -18.51
C ASP A 220 11.82 7.74 -19.33
N LYS A 221 11.55 8.35 -20.51
CA LYS A 221 10.53 7.84 -21.44
C LYS A 221 10.80 6.40 -21.86
N LEU A 222 12.05 6.11 -22.22
CA LEU A 222 12.47 4.77 -22.65
C LEU A 222 12.26 3.75 -21.53
N ALA A 223 12.79 4.03 -20.33
CA ALA A 223 12.65 3.12 -19.19
C ALA A 223 11.18 2.84 -18.83
N TRP A 224 10.34 3.89 -18.85
CA TRP A 224 8.91 3.75 -18.60
C TRP A 224 8.21 2.90 -19.66
N LEU A 225 8.43 3.18 -20.94
CA LEU A 225 7.81 2.43 -22.03
C LEU A 225 8.24 0.96 -22.06
N GLU A 226 9.51 0.67 -21.81
CA GLU A 226 10.01 -0.71 -21.74
C GLU A 226 9.43 -1.48 -20.56
N PHE A 227 9.13 -0.80 -19.46
CA PHE A 227 8.43 -1.40 -18.33
C PHE A 227 6.94 -1.60 -18.62
N VAL A 228 6.22 -0.52 -19.02
CA VAL A 228 4.76 -0.51 -19.04
C VAL A 228 4.15 -1.20 -20.26
N THR A 229 4.83 -1.19 -21.41
CA THR A 229 4.27 -1.78 -22.64
C THR A 229 3.96 -3.27 -22.49
N PRO A 230 4.87 -4.13 -22.00
CA PRO A 230 4.53 -5.54 -21.79
C PRO A 230 3.49 -5.77 -20.67
N VAL A 231 3.43 -4.91 -19.67
CA VAL A 231 2.35 -4.95 -18.66
C VAL A 231 1.01 -4.68 -19.34
N TRP A 232 0.96 -3.65 -20.21
CA TRP A 232 -0.23 -3.34 -20.99
C TRP A 232 -0.66 -4.48 -21.93
N GLU A 233 0.30 -5.10 -22.63
CA GLU A 233 0.01 -6.28 -23.46
C GLU A 233 -0.63 -7.42 -22.63
N LYS A 234 -0.12 -7.66 -21.42
CA LYS A 234 -0.67 -8.68 -20.52
C LYS A 234 -2.09 -8.32 -20.05
N TYR A 235 -2.34 -7.06 -19.73
CA TYR A 235 -3.66 -6.54 -19.36
C TYR A 235 -4.66 -6.71 -20.51
N LYS A 236 -4.31 -6.25 -21.73
CA LYS A 236 -5.15 -6.42 -22.91
C LYS A 236 -5.52 -7.87 -23.15
N SER A 237 -4.52 -8.75 -23.15
CA SER A 237 -4.73 -10.18 -23.37
C SER A 237 -5.72 -10.78 -22.37
N LYS A 238 -5.61 -10.42 -21.08
CA LYS A 238 -6.53 -10.92 -20.05
C LYS A 238 -7.94 -10.33 -20.18
N MET A 239 -8.08 -9.04 -20.45
CA MET A 239 -9.38 -8.40 -20.70
C MET A 239 -10.06 -9.04 -21.90
N GLU A 240 -9.32 -9.23 -23.00
CA GLU A 240 -9.82 -9.83 -24.23
C GLU A 240 -10.24 -11.28 -24.04
N ALA A 241 -9.43 -12.06 -23.34
CA ALA A 241 -9.77 -13.45 -22.98
C ALA A 241 -11.00 -13.51 -22.05
N GLY A 242 -11.06 -12.68 -21.01
CA GLY A 242 -12.17 -12.61 -20.07
C GLY A 242 -13.51 -12.27 -20.73
N ARG A 243 -13.48 -11.38 -21.74
CA ARG A 243 -14.65 -10.95 -22.51
C ARG A 243 -14.93 -11.77 -23.78
N GLY A 244 -14.03 -12.69 -24.17
CA GLY A 244 -14.13 -13.40 -25.44
C GLY A 244 -13.94 -12.48 -26.66
N PHE A 245 -13.16 -11.43 -26.53
CA PHE A 245 -12.84 -10.51 -27.62
C PHE A 245 -11.74 -11.07 -28.52
N GLU A 246 -11.74 -10.63 -29.78
CA GLU A 246 -10.61 -10.84 -30.67
C GLU A 246 -9.39 -10.01 -30.19
N SER A 247 -8.20 -10.55 -30.41
CA SER A 247 -6.95 -9.88 -30.07
C SER A 247 -6.83 -8.51 -30.75
N GLY A 248 -6.46 -7.48 -29.98
CA GLY A 248 -6.35 -6.10 -30.42
C GLY A 248 -7.61 -5.26 -30.23
N LYS A 249 -8.73 -5.85 -29.77
CA LYS A 249 -10.00 -5.11 -29.55
C LYS A 249 -9.82 -4.01 -28.50
N ILE A 250 -9.17 -4.31 -27.38
CA ILE A 250 -8.97 -3.32 -26.29
C ILE A 250 -8.04 -2.18 -26.75
N GLN A 251 -6.99 -2.50 -27.51
CA GLN A 251 -6.14 -1.46 -28.10
C GLN A 251 -6.93 -0.58 -29.06
N TYR A 252 -7.73 -1.19 -29.94
CA TYR A 252 -8.58 -0.46 -30.89
C TYR A 252 -9.55 0.48 -30.18
N VAL A 253 -10.16 0.04 -29.08
CA VAL A 253 -11.05 0.87 -28.27
C VAL A 253 -10.30 2.08 -27.71
N GLY A 254 -9.13 1.88 -27.09
CA GLY A 254 -8.33 2.99 -26.53
C GLY A 254 -7.91 4.03 -27.59
N ASP A 255 -7.49 3.56 -28.77
CA ASP A 255 -7.01 4.42 -29.84
C ASP A 255 -8.15 5.19 -30.56
N ASN A 256 -9.36 4.62 -30.60
CA ASN A 256 -10.47 5.15 -31.40
C ASN A 256 -11.71 5.54 -30.58
N TYR A 257 -11.59 5.64 -29.25
CA TYR A 257 -12.75 5.86 -28.38
C TYR A 257 -13.57 7.09 -28.75
N HIS A 258 -12.92 8.20 -29.11
CA HIS A 258 -13.59 9.43 -29.53
C HIS A 258 -14.50 9.25 -30.74
N LEU A 259 -14.16 8.36 -31.67
CA LEU A 259 -14.99 8.01 -32.83
C LEU A 259 -16.15 7.12 -32.39
N LEU A 260 -15.86 6.10 -31.59
CA LEU A 260 -16.87 5.16 -31.06
C LEU A 260 -17.93 5.89 -30.21
N SER A 261 -17.50 6.83 -29.35
CA SER A 261 -18.39 7.66 -28.56
C SER A 261 -19.27 8.57 -29.46
N ALA A 262 -18.67 9.17 -30.48
CA ALA A 262 -19.43 10.01 -31.43
C ALA A 262 -20.51 9.24 -32.22
N GLU A 263 -20.24 7.98 -32.57
CA GLU A 263 -21.21 7.08 -33.22
C GLU A 263 -22.41 6.77 -32.33
N ASN A 264 -22.23 6.83 -31.01
CA ASN A 264 -23.27 6.61 -30.00
C ASN A 264 -23.77 7.93 -29.37
N GLY A 265 -23.67 9.04 -30.13
CA GLY A 265 -24.19 10.34 -29.71
C GLY A 265 -23.47 11.01 -28.57
N GLY A 266 -22.21 10.59 -28.25
CA GLY A 266 -21.42 11.11 -27.14
C GLY A 266 -21.87 10.56 -25.79
N ASN A 267 -22.62 9.47 -25.74
CA ASN A 267 -23.00 8.77 -24.52
C ASN A 267 -22.03 7.62 -24.26
N ASP A 268 -21.18 7.76 -23.28
CA ASP A 268 -20.12 6.81 -22.97
C ASP A 268 -20.68 5.47 -22.45
N ASN A 269 -21.78 5.46 -21.71
CA ASN A 269 -22.41 4.23 -21.20
C ASN A 269 -23.05 3.43 -22.36
N GLU A 270 -23.76 4.09 -23.27
CA GLU A 270 -24.28 3.45 -24.49
C GLU A 270 -23.13 2.96 -25.38
N THR A 271 -22.03 3.71 -25.43
CA THR A 271 -20.82 3.30 -26.15
C THR A 271 -20.23 2.02 -25.56
N ALA A 272 -20.04 1.97 -24.24
CA ALA A 272 -19.51 0.78 -23.55
C ALA A 272 -20.38 -0.46 -23.82
N LEU A 273 -21.70 -0.31 -23.81
CA LEU A 273 -22.65 -1.38 -24.15
C LEU A 273 -22.53 -1.79 -25.64
N ALA A 274 -22.56 -0.82 -26.55
CA ALA A 274 -22.54 -1.08 -27.98
C ALA A 274 -21.26 -1.79 -28.47
N ILE A 275 -20.11 -1.47 -27.85
CA ILE A 275 -18.83 -2.11 -28.20
C ILE A 275 -18.55 -3.38 -27.39
N GLY A 276 -19.43 -3.73 -26.45
CA GLY A 276 -19.39 -4.97 -25.66
C GLY A 276 -18.46 -4.94 -24.45
N LEU A 277 -18.02 -3.76 -23.99
CA LEU A 277 -17.27 -3.64 -22.74
C LEU A 277 -18.11 -4.06 -21.53
N VAL A 278 -19.42 -3.80 -21.59
CA VAL A 278 -20.39 -4.20 -20.58
C VAL A 278 -21.56 -4.95 -21.23
N ASP A 279 -22.29 -5.73 -20.45
CA ASP A 279 -23.37 -6.57 -20.95
C ASP A 279 -24.74 -5.91 -20.80
N LYS A 280 -24.91 -5.05 -19.79
CA LYS A 280 -26.18 -4.38 -19.47
C LYS A 280 -25.95 -3.00 -18.88
N LEU A 281 -26.95 -2.13 -19.11
CA LEU A 281 -27.12 -0.87 -18.38
C LEU A 281 -28.31 -1.00 -17.45
N MET A 282 -28.09 -0.79 -16.14
CA MET A 282 -29.14 -0.87 -15.11
C MET A 282 -28.96 0.25 -14.08
N SER A 283 -30.07 0.83 -13.61
CA SER A 283 -30.03 1.60 -12.38
C SER A 283 -29.83 0.66 -11.18
N LYS A 284 -29.41 1.20 -10.02
CA LYS A 284 -29.31 0.42 -8.76
C LYS A 284 -30.61 -0.31 -8.41
N GLN A 285 -31.77 0.31 -8.73
CA GLN A 285 -33.07 -0.32 -8.49
C GLN A 285 -33.33 -1.50 -9.44
N GLU A 286 -32.99 -1.37 -10.71
CA GLU A 286 -33.14 -2.46 -11.69
C GLU A 286 -32.18 -3.61 -11.39
N LEU A 287 -30.93 -3.29 -11.03
CA LEU A 287 -29.97 -4.29 -10.56
C LEU A 287 -30.49 -5.07 -9.37
N ARG A 288 -31.02 -4.35 -8.35
CA ARG A 288 -31.62 -5.00 -7.18
C ARG A 288 -32.71 -5.99 -7.57
N ASN A 289 -33.65 -5.56 -8.41
CA ASN A 289 -34.74 -6.41 -8.87
C ASN A 289 -34.22 -7.62 -9.67
N TYR A 290 -33.24 -7.39 -10.55
CA TYR A 290 -32.58 -8.44 -11.31
C TYR A 290 -31.89 -9.48 -10.40
N MET A 291 -31.17 -9.03 -9.38
CA MET A 291 -30.49 -9.91 -8.42
C MET A 291 -31.51 -10.69 -7.59
N ILE A 292 -32.61 -10.08 -7.15
CA ILE A 292 -33.70 -10.74 -6.41
C ILE A 292 -34.38 -11.81 -7.29
N GLU A 293 -34.70 -11.49 -8.53
CA GLU A 293 -35.29 -12.46 -9.48
C GLU A 293 -34.39 -13.67 -9.68
N LYS A 294 -33.06 -13.43 -9.78
CA LYS A 294 -32.09 -14.46 -10.11
C LYS A 294 -31.70 -15.35 -8.92
N TYR A 295 -31.53 -14.76 -7.74
CA TYR A 295 -30.99 -15.47 -6.57
C TYR A 295 -31.99 -15.61 -5.42
N GLY A 296 -33.15 -14.98 -5.51
CA GLY A 296 -34.15 -14.94 -4.45
C GLY A 296 -33.88 -13.85 -3.41
N SER A 297 -34.88 -13.62 -2.56
CA SER A 297 -34.78 -12.74 -1.41
C SER A 297 -35.75 -13.24 -0.33
N LYS A 298 -35.39 -13.10 0.94
CA LYS A 298 -36.35 -13.14 2.03
C LYS A 298 -37.11 -11.80 2.06
N GLU A 299 -38.40 -11.80 2.40
CA GLU A 299 -39.31 -10.64 2.30
C GLU A 299 -38.82 -9.33 2.97
N GLU A 300 -37.83 -9.42 3.86
CA GLU A 300 -37.32 -8.28 4.65
C GLU A 300 -36.07 -7.58 4.05
N TYR A 301 -35.44 -8.14 3.01
CA TYR A 301 -34.16 -7.63 2.53
C TYR A 301 -34.30 -6.74 1.28
N GLU A 302 -33.55 -5.63 1.26
CA GLU A 302 -33.46 -4.74 0.10
C GLU A 302 -32.64 -5.32 -1.07
N ARG A 303 -31.88 -6.39 -0.86
CA ARG A 303 -31.08 -7.14 -1.85
C ARG A 303 -31.15 -8.64 -1.52
N PRO A 304 -30.72 -9.55 -2.42
CA PRO A 304 -30.59 -10.97 -2.10
C PRO A 304 -29.82 -11.21 -0.81
N GLU A 305 -30.22 -12.23 -0.06
CA GLU A 305 -29.49 -12.63 1.14
C GLU A 305 -28.03 -12.94 0.78
N GLY A 306 -27.10 -12.43 1.57
CA GLY A 306 -25.71 -12.60 1.25
C GLY A 306 -24.77 -12.28 2.39
N ILE A 307 -23.53 -12.69 2.20
CA ILE A 307 -22.43 -12.56 3.14
C ILE A 307 -21.39 -11.59 2.58
N SER A 308 -20.85 -10.73 3.43
CA SER A 308 -19.73 -9.87 3.04
C SER A 308 -18.42 -10.67 2.95
N GLY A 309 -17.46 -10.17 2.16
CA GLY A 309 -16.12 -10.80 2.06
C GLY A 309 -15.41 -10.91 3.41
N ARG A 310 -15.60 -9.95 4.33
CA ARG A 310 -15.03 -9.99 5.69
C ARG A 310 -15.65 -11.10 6.53
N GLU A 311 -16.96 -11.21 6.55
CA GLU A 311 -17.67 -12.26 7.26
C GLU A 311 -17.32 -13.64 6.70
N TYR A 312 -17.29 -13.80 5.38
CA TYR A 312 -16.88 -15.03 4.74
C TYR A 312 -15.43 -15.43 5.12
N LEU A 313 -14.50 -14.48 5.14
CA LEU A 313 -13.13 -14.73 5.60
C LEU A 313 -13.09 -15.24 7.05
N SER A 314 -13.98 -14.77 7.94
CA SER A 314 -14.06 -15.25 9.31
C SER A 314 -14.51 -16.71 9.37
N THR A 315 -15.48 -17.13 8.54
CA THR A 315 -15.93 -18.54 8.47
C THR A 315 -14.80 -19.46 8.02
N LEU A 316 -13.92 -19.01 7.11
CA LEU A 316 -12.76 -19.77 6.68
C LEU A 316 -11.75 -19.99 7.80
N LYS A 317 -11.58 -19.01 8.69
CA LYS A 317 -10.71 -19.14 9.88
C LYS A 317 -11.28 -20.18 10.85
N ASP A 318 -12.59 -20.16 11.11
CA ASP A 318 -13.26 -21.09 12.02
C ASP A 318 -13.30 -22.53 11.48
N ARG A 319 -13.55 -22.73 10.18
CA ARG A 319 -13.45 -24.03 9.52
C ARG A 319 -12.05 -24.64 9.68
N HIS A 320 -10.98 -23.84 9.64
CA HIS A 320 -9.59 -24.30 9.84
C HIS A 320 -9.29 -24.63 11.32
N VAL A 321 -9.83 -23.89 12.27
CA VAL A 321 -9.63 -24.14 13.71
C VAL A 321 -10.36 -25.41 14.16
N SER A 322 -11.56 -25.69 13.63
CA SER A 322 -12.31 -26.92 13.97
C SER A 322 -11.64 -28.19 13.48
N ASN A 323 -10.92 -28.16 12.36
CA ASN A 323 -10.21 -29.31 11.78
C ASN A 323 -8.81 -29.54 12.38
N LYS A 324 -8.24 -28.58 13.12
CA LYS A 324 -6.92 -28.68 13.76
C LYS A 324 -6.99 -28.70 15.29
N LYS A 325 -7.71 -29.65 15.91
CA LYS A 325 -7.51 -30.03 17.32
C LYS A 325 -6.24 -30.84 17.57
N LYS A 326 -5.25 -30.84 16.66
CA LYS A 326 -3.88 -31.22 16.99
C LYS A 326 -3.11 -29.92 17.15
N ARG A 327 -2.59 -29.66 18.38
CA ARG A 327 -1.51 -28.69 18.61
C ARG A 327 -0.41 -29.03 17.60
N VAL A 328 -0.35 -28.29 16.47
CA VAL A 328 0.85 -28.21 15.66
C VAL A 328 1.92 -27.71 16.63
N GLN A 329 2.93 -28.51 16.88
CA GLN A 329 4.04 -28.10 17.72
C GLN A 329 4.62 -26.84 17.06
N GLU A 330 4.66 -25.72 17.78
CA GLU A 330 5.17 -24.42 17.32
C GLU A 330 6.70 -24.44 17.06
N LYS A 331 7.28 -25.58 16.73
CA LYS A 331 8.73 -25.77 16.67
C LYS A 331 9.38 -25.34 15.36
N ASN A 332 8.61 -25.25 14.28
CA ASN A 332 9.14 -24.86 12.95
C ASN A 332 8.35 -23.68 12.44
N LYS A 333 8.86 -22.48 12.69
CA LYS A 333 8.23 -21.24 12.24
C LYS A 333 9.03 -20.63 11.10
N ILE A 334 8.34 -20.07 10.11
CA ILE A 334 8.91 -19.19 9.08
C ILE A 334 8.34 -17.81 9.35
N ALA A 335 9.21 -16.84 9.65
CA ALA A 335 8.79 -15.47 9.87
C ALA A 335 8.70 -14.72 8.53
N ILE A 336 7.55 -14.09 8.26
CA ILE A 336 7.38 -13.17 7.14
C ILE A 336 7.57 -11.76 7.68
N ILE A 337 8.59 -11.07 7.19
CA ILE A 337 8.89 -9.67 7.54
C ILE A 337 8.50 -8.80 6.35
N HIS A 338 7.57 -7.88 6.56
CA HIS A 338 7.09 -6.98 5.52
C HIS A 338 7.87 -5.67 5.50
N VAL A 339 8.31 -5.27 4.31
CA VAL A 339 8.84 -3.93 3.98
C VAL A 339 7.83 -3.30 3.03
N GLU A 340 6.82 -2.64 3.59
CA GLU A 340 5.66 -2.10 2.87
C GLU A 340 5.72 -0.58 2.81
N GLY A 341 5.75 0.00 1.60
CA GLY A 341 5.81 1.45 1.39
C GLY A 341 7.22 2.04 1.41
N GLU A 342 7.33 3.37 1.53
CA GLU A 342 8.60 4.10 1.52
C GLU A 342 9.46 3.75 2.74
N ILE A 343 10.72 3.36 2.52
CA ILE A 343 11.67 3.06 3.60
C ILE A 343 12.12 4.35 4.27
N VAL A 344 11.82 4.47 5.56
CA VAL A 344 12.15 5.66 6.36
C VAL A 344 12.83 5.29 7.67
N THR A 345 13.63 6.22 8.21
CA THR A 345 14.15 6.08 9.56
C THR A 345 13.04 6.34 10.57
N GLY A 346 12.72 5.36 11.41
CA GLY A 346 11.69 5.50 12.43
C GLY A 346 10.72 4.33 12.51
N ASN A 347 9.51 4.62 12.94
CA ASN A 347 8.44 3.63 13.11
C ASN A 347 7.63 3.45 11.81
N ILE A 348 6.95 2.31 11.69
CA ILE A 348 6.02 2.04 10.60
C ILE A 348 4.86 3.04 10.66
N GLY A 349 4.50 3.58 9.50
CA GLY A 349 3.37 4.48 9.34
C GLY A 349 2.58 4.16 8.08
N PHE A 350 1.53 4.93 7.84
CA PHE A 350 0.75 4.77 6.62
C PHE A 350 1.66 4.91 5.39
N ASN A 351 1.73 3.86 4.56
CA ASN A 351 2.57 3.78 3.36
C ASN A 351 4.08 4.03 3.62
N THR A 352 4.56 3.78 4.84
CA THR A 352 5.97 3.90 5.18
C THR A 352 6.48 2.67 5.93
N ALA A 353 7.61 2.14 5.44
CA ALA A 353 8.36 1.04 6.02
C ALA A 353 9.37 1.60 7.04
N GLY A 354 8.96 1.76 8.29
CA GLY A 354 9.81 2.29 9.36
C GLY A 354 10.89 1.29 9.77
N SER A 355 12.15 1.65 9.56
CA SER A 355 13.30 0.76 9.80
C SER A 355 13.40 0.27 11.25
N ARG A 356 12.99 1.08 12.23
CA ARG A 356 13.05 0.71 13.65
C ARG A 356 12.16 -0.50 13.97
N ASP A 357 10.93 -0.48 13.47
CA ASP A 357 9.98 -1.58 13.73
C ASP A 357 10.32 -2.82 12.93
N ILE A 358 10.79 -2.66 11.67
CA ILE A 358 11.27 -3.77 10.86
C ILE A 358 12.45 -4.46 11.54
N VAL A 359 13.46 -3.71 11.99
CA VAL A 359 14.61 -4.23 12.76
C VAL A 359 14.14 -4.91 14.05
N LYS A 360 13.19 -4.31 14.77
CA LYS A 360 12.59 -4.93 15.97
C LYS A 360 11.95 -6.29 15.66
N ASN A 361 11.23 -6.41 14.54
CA ASN A 361 10.62 -7.68 14.14
C ASN A 361 11.66 -8.71 13.68
N ILE A 362 12.72 -8.30 12.97
CA ILE A 362 13.84 -9.18 12.62
C ILE A 362 14.54 -9.69 13.89
N ASN A 363 14.78 -8.82 14.88
CA ASN A 363 15.38 -9.21 16.16
C ASN A 363 14.49 -10.17 16.95
N LYS A 364 13.16 -9.97 16.97
CA LYS A 364 12.22 -10.94 17.56
C LYS A 364 12.33 -12.30 16.87
N ALA A 365 12.45 -12.33 15.55
CA ALA A 365 12.62 -13.56 14.77
C ALA A 365 13.98 -14.22 15.10
N ARG A 366 15.04 -13.42 15.28
CA ARG A 366 16.36 -13.92 15.68
C ARG A 366 16.34 -14.56 17.07
N ASP A 367 15.66 -13.94 18.02
CA ASP A 367 15.62 -14.36 19.42
C ASP A 367 14.65 -15.54 19.66
N ASP A 368 13.73 -15.87 18.73
CA ASP A 368 12.89 -17.06 18.77
C ASP A 368 13.59 -18.25 18.08
N GLU A 369 14.07 -19.21 18.86
CA GLU A 369 14.72 -20.44 18.37
C GLU A 369 13.81 -21.32 17.49
N ASN A 370 12.49 -21.14 17.57
CA ASN A 370 11.53 -21.86 16.74
C ASN A 370 11.44 -21.26 15.32
N VAL A 371 11.86 -20.02 15.12
CA VAL A 371 11.95 -19.42 13.80
C VAL A 371 13.15 -20.01 13.05
N LYS A 372 12.91 -20.70 11.95
CA LYS A 372 13.92 -21.41 11.17
C LYS A 372 14.46 -20.63 9.97
N GLY A 373 13.71 -19.64 9.50
CA GLY A 373 14.09 -18.75 8.41
C GLY A 373 13.19 -17.53 8.34
N ILE A 374 13.64 -16.51 7.60
CA ILE A 374 12.87 -15.31 7.29
C ILE A 374 12.54 -15.29 5.79
N VAL A 375 11.27 -15.06 5.46
CA VAL A 375 10.87 -14.59 4.13
C VAL A 375 10.66 -13.09 4.23
N LEU A 376 11.55 -12.32 3.58
CA LEU A 376 11.46 -10.87 3.50
C LEU A 376 10.50 -10.49 2.36
N ARG A 377 9.30 -10.06 2.69
CA ARG A 377 8.32 -9.59 1.70
C ARG A 377 8.53 -8.10 1.47
N VAL A 378 8.95 -7.73 0.25
CA VAL A 378 9.28 -6.34 -0.11
C VAL A 378 8.26 -5.80 -1.10
N ASN A 379 7.52 -4.77 -0.68
CA ASN A 379 6.62 -4.00 -1.53
C ASN A 379 6.91 -2.50 -1.33
N SER A 380 8.07 -2.07 -1.84
CA SER A 380 8.66 -0.77 -1.52
C SER A 380 9.33 -0.11 -2.73
N PRO A 381 9.07 1.19 -2.97
CA PRO A 381 9.77 1.99 -3.98
C PRO A 381 11.20 2.37 -3.56
N GLY A 382 11.61 1.99 -2.36
CA GLY A 382 12.86 2.41 -1.74
C GLY A 382 12.68 3.54 -0.72
N GLY A 383 13.73 4.31 -0.48
CA GLY A 383 13.71 5.40 0.50
C GLY A 383 15.09 5.76 1.04
N ASP A 384 15.18 6.02 2.34
CA ASP A 384 16.39 6.43 3.04
C ASP A 384 17.45 5.31 3.03
N VAL A 385 18.67 5.65 2.59
CA VAL A 385 19.82 4.72 2.50
C VAL A 385 20.21 4.17 3.86
N TYR A 386 20.18 5.02 4.89
CA TYR A 386 20.54 4.59 6.25
C TYR A 386 19.50 3.63 6.83
N ALA A 387 18.21 3.94 6.62
CA ALA A 387 17.13 3.06 7.04
C ALA A 387 17.22 1.69 6.33
N SER A 388 17.51 1.69 5.02
CA SER A 388 17.74 0.46 4.25
C SER A 388 18.94 -0.32 4.80
N SER A 389 20.03 0.35 5.14
CA SER A 389 21.22 -0.27 5.73
C SER A 389 20.94 -0.84 7.13
N MET A 390 20.12 -0.17 7.95
CA MET A 390 19.72 -0.71 9.26
C MET A 390 18.98 -2.05 9.12
N ILE A 391 18.07 -2.14 8.14
CA ILE A 391 17.33 -3.37 7.86
C ILE A 391 18.29 -4.48 7.39
N THR A 392 19.18 -4.16 6.45
CA THR A 392 20.18 -5.10 5.90
C THR A 392 21.08 -5.66 7.01
N ASN A 393 21.62 -4.78 7.87
CA ASN A 393 22.49 -5.21 8.99
C ASN A 393 21.75 -6.16 9.96
N ALA A 394 20.46 -5.90 10.24
CA ALA A 394 19.68 -6.80 11.11
C ALA A 394 19.43 -8.17 10.46
N LEU A 395 19.24 -8.21 9.12
CA LEU A 395 19.14 -9.46 8.38
C LEU A 395 20.47 -10.23 8.37
N GLU A 396 21.60 -9.56 8.21
CA GLU A 396 22.94 -10.16 8.33
C GLU A 396 23.17 -10.75 9.72
N GLU A 397 22.77 -10.04 10.79
CA GLU A 397 22.82 -10.58 12.15
C GLU A 397 21.94 -11.82 12.32
N PHE A 398 20.73 -11.84 11.73
CA PHE A 398 19.90 -13.03 11.74
C PHE A 398 20.59 -14.19 11.02
N GLN A 399 21.16 -13.96 9.82
CA GLN A 399 21.86 -14.98 9.04
C GLN A 399 23.14 -15.49 9.72
N SER A 400 23.79 -14.67 10.56
CA SER A 400 24.94 -15.09 11.36
C SER A 400 24.61 -16.24 12.33
N THR A 401 23.33 -16.46 12.63
CA THR A 401 22.85 -17.62 13.42
C THR A 401 22.76 -18.92 12.59
N GLY A 402 23.11 -18.89 11.29
CA GLY A 402 23.02 -20.03 10.36
C GLY A 402 21.63 -20.26 9.77
N ARG A 403 20.70 -19.30 9.93
CA ARG A 403 19.33 -19.39 9.43
C ARG A 403 19.18 -18.56 8.14
N PRO A 404 18.52 -19.10 7.09
CA PRO A 404 18.41 -18.46 5.80
C PRO A 404 17.41 -17.29 5.77
N VAL A 405 17.66 -16.36 4.84
CA VAL A 405 16.74 -15.30 4.43
C VAL A 405 16.46 -15.47 2.93
N ILE A 406 15.19 -15.53 2.56
CA ILE A 406 14.71 -15.51 1.17
C ILE A 406 13.89 -14.24 1.00
N THR A 407 14.05 -13.52 -0.12
CA THR A 407 13.19 -12.38 -0.46
C THR A 407 12.07 -12.80 -1.42
N SER A 408 10.87 -12.27 -1.19
CA SER A 408 9.76 -12.25 -2.14
C SER A 408 9.38 -10.79 -2.42
N MET A 409 9.53 -10.38 -3.67
CA MET A 409 9.13 -9.04 -4.12
C MET A 409 7.63 -9.01 -4.42
N GLY A 410 6.95 -7.94 -4.01
CA GLY A 410 5.53 -7.68 -4.30
C GLY A 410 5.31 -6.98 -5.64
N ASP A 411 4.40 -6.02 -5.64
CA ASP A 411 4.19 -5.16 -6.81
C ASP A 411 5.45 -4.37 -7.16
N ILE A 412 6.16 -3.89 -6.13
CA ILE A 412 7.33 -3.01 -6.26
C ILE A 412 8.42 -3.44 -5.28
N ALA A 413 9.64 -3.60 -5.77
CA ALA A 413 10.83 -3.73 -4.94
C ALA A 413 11.99 -3.01 -5.64
N ALA A 414 12.09 -1.69 -5.48
CA ALA A 414 12.98 -0.88 -6.27
C ALA A 414 13.89 0.00 -5.39
N SER A 415 15.05 0.34 -5.88
CA SER A 415 16.01 1.25 -5.25
C SER A 415 16.39 0.78 -3.82
N GLY A 416 16.03 1.51 -2.74
CA GLY A 416 16.18 1.03 -1.37
C GLY A 416 15.47 -0.30 -1.10
N GLY A 417 14.38 -0.60 -1.83
CA GLY A 417 13.72 -1.90 -1.83
C GLY A 417 14.60 -3.03 -2.39
N VAL A 418 15.42 -2.78 -3.42
CA VAL A 418 16.47 -3.72 -3.85
C VAL A 418 17.61 -3.77 -2.83
N TRP A 419 17.98 -2.63 -2.23
CA TRP A 419 19.05 -2.60 -1.22
C TRP A 419 18.79 -3.59 -0.09
N VAL A 420 17.57 -3.65 0.45
CA VAL A 420 17.26 -4.56 1.56
C VAL A 420 17.25 -6.04 1.16
N THR A 421 17.22 -6.35 -0.15
CA THR A 421 17.29 -7.74 -0.64
C THR A 421 18.72 -8.26 -0.78
N THR A 422 19.75 -7.38 -0.71
CA THR A 422 21.15 -7.73 -1.02
C THR A 422 21.82 -8.69 -0.05
N THR A 423 21.13 -9.15 0.99
CA THR A 423 21.60 -10.21 1.90
C THR A 423 20.90 -11.55 1.64
N SER A 424 19.83 -11.57 0.84
CA SER A 424 19.03 -12.77 0.64
C SER A 424 19.76 -13.83 -0.17
N GLU A 425 19.61 -15.09 0.24
CA GLU A 425 20.21 -16.24 -0.46
C GLU A 425 19.43 -16.59 -1.74
N GLU A 426 18.19 -16.15 -1.82
CA GLU A 426 17.30 -16.36 -2.95
C GLU A 426 16.31 -15.20 -3.05
N ILE A 427 16.11 -14.67 -4.25
CA ILE A 427 15.21 -13.55 -4.54
C ILE A 427 14.15 -14.00 -5.53
N TRP A 428 12.89 -13.88 -5.14
CA TRP A 428 11.70 -14.16 -5.95
C TRP A 428 11.02 -12.87 -6.37
N ALA A 429 10.47 -12.82 -7.58
CA ALA A 429 9.62 -11.74 -8.07
C ALA A 429 8.47 -12.29 -8.91
N GLU A 430 7.38 -11.55 -9.01
CA GLU A 430 6.37 -11.80 -10.04
C GLU A 430 6.85 -11.27 -11.39
N GLU A 431 6.35 -11.79 -12.52
CA GLU A 431 6.76 -11.33 -13.85
C GLU A 431 6.62 -9.83 -14.06
N THR A 432 5.58 -9.23 -13.48
CA THR A 432 5.25 -7.81 -13.61
C THR A 432 5.70 -6.96 -12.43
N THR A 433 6.41 -7.53 -11.45
CA THR A 433 7.02 -6.77 -10.36
C THR A 433 7.88 -5.63 -10.94
N LEU A 434 7.71 -4.43 -10.44
CA LEU A 434 8.59 -3.32 -10.75
C LEU A 434 9.80 -3.37 -9.82
N THR A 435 11.02 -3.56 -10.38
CA THR A 435 12.26 -3.67 -9.60
C THR A 435 13.40 -2.86 -10.21
N GLY A 436 14.64 -3.07 -9.75
CA GLY A 436 15.80 -2.34 -10.21
C GLY A 436 15.93 -0.96 -9.58
N SER A 437 16.00 0.09 -10.39
CA SER A 437 16.26 1.47 -9.92
C SER A 437 17.52 1.57 -9.03
N ILE A 438 18.55 0.73 -9.32
CA ILE A 438 19.83 0.70 -8.60
C ILE A 438 20.58 1.99 -8.88
N GLY A 439 20.41 2.96 -8.01
CA GLY A 439 20.94 4.31 -8.13
C GLY A 439 20.50 5.15 -6.94
N VAL A 440 21.22 6.24 -6.71
CA VAL A 440 20.97 7.16 -5.60
C VAL A 440 20.94 8.60 -6.08
N TYR A 441 20.25 9.45 -5.34
CA TYR A 441 20.29 10.89 -5.56
C TYR A 441 20.12 11.64 -4.24
N SER A 442 20.56 12.88 -4.23
CA SER A 442 20.21 13.86 -3.20
C SER A 442 19.82 15.19 -3.82
N ILE A 443 18.95 15.92 -3.15
CA ILE A 443 18.49 17.25 -3.57
C ILE A 443 18.68 18.19 -2.40
N ILE A 444 19.48 19.24 -2.62
CA ILE A 444 19.80 20.26 -1.63
C ILE A 444 19.37 21.63 -2.18
N PRO A 445 18.23 22.14 -1.75
CA PRO A 445 17.79 23.47 -2.16
C PRO A 445 18.66 24.56 -1.49
N ASP A 446 19.03 25.57 -2.26
CA ASP A 446 19.73 26.76 -1.81
C ASP A 446 18.77 27.96 -1.91
N PHE A 447 18.40 28.51 -0.76
CA PHE A 447 17.52 29.68 -0.66
C PHE A 447 18.28 30.99 -0.62
N SER A 448 19.61 30.99 -0.56
CA SER A 448 20.39 32.19 -0.43
C SER A 448 20.14 33.20 -1.55
N PRO A 449 19.90 32.81 -2.82
CA PRO A 449 19.53 33.77 -3.86
C PRO A 449 18.16 34.44 -3.62
N LEU A 450 17.16 33.67 -3.13
CA LEU A 450 15.85 34.20 -2.76
C LEU A 450 15.97 35.18 -1.58
N GLU A 451 16.69 34.79 -0.54
CA GLU A 451 16.89 35.60 0.66
C GLU A 451 17.61 36.91 0.33
N ASN A 452 18.66 36.85 -0.50
CA ASN A 452 19.35 38.03 -1.01
C ASN A 452 18.41 38.94 -1.85
N TRP A 453 17.55 38.33 -2.68
CA TRP A 453 16.62 39.06 -3.52
C TRP A 453 15.56 39.83 -2.68
N VAL A 454 15.14 39.29 -1.54
CA VAL A 454 14.22 40.01 -0.60
C VAL A 454 14.97 40.88 0.40
N GLY A 455 16.29 40.99 0.33
CA GLY A 455 17.11 41.90 1.15
C GLY A 455 17.58 41.34 2.49
N MET A 456 17.56 39.99 2.66
CA MET A 456 18.17 39.32 3.81
C MET A 456 19.61 38.93 3.50
N SER A 457 20.48 38.98 4.49
CA SER A 457 21.88 38.58 4.39
C SER A 457 22.35 37.96 5.70
N TYR A 458 23.29 37.00 5.60
CA TYR A 458 23.87 36.35 6.76
C TYR A 458 25.39 36.64 6.81
N ASP A 459 25.85 37.00 8.00
CA ASP A 459 27.25 37.19 8.29
C ASP A 459 27.62 36.47 9.59
N GLY A 460 28.87 36.05 9.75
CA GLY A 460 29.32 35.33 10.91
C GLY A 460 30.81 34.97 10.85
N VAL A 461 31.29 34.41 11.93
CA VAL A 461 32.68 33.95 12.05
C VAL A 461 32.70 32.46 12.37
N SER A 462 33.65 31.75 11.80
CA SER A 462 33.92 30.34 12.09
C SER A 462 35.33 30.19 12.70
N MET A 463 35.47 29.29 13.66
CA MET A 463 36.75 29.01 14.31
C MET A 463 37.68 28.14 13.43
N THR A 464 37.10 27.43 12.47
CA THR A 464 37.85 26.59 11.51
C THR A 464 37.27 26.80 10.11
N LYS A 465 38.04 26.46 9.07
CA LYS A 465 37.57 26.52 7.67
C LYS A 465 36.36 25.63 7.39
N ALA A 466 36.16 24.56 8.17
CA ALA A 466 35.05 23.64 8.00
C ALA A 466 33.85 23.96 8.93
N GLY A 467 33.98 24.92 9.84
CA GLY A 467 32.98 25.16 10.90
C GLY A 467 31.65 25.71 10.42
N ASP A 468 31.62 26.28 9.22
CA ASP A 468 30.41 26.85 8.59
C ASP A 468 30.14 26.29 7.16
N VAL A 469 30.90 25.28 6.74
CA VAL A 469 30.76 24.69 5.39
C VAL A 469 29.35 24.15 5.15
N TYR A 470 28.70 23.60 6.18
CA TYR A 470 27.33 23.07 6.09
C TYR A 470 26.23 24.11 6.34
N ASP A 471 26.60 25.39 6.54
CA ASP A 471 25.62 26.47 6.73
C ASP A 471 25.13 27.00 5.37
N LEU A 472 24.07 26.40 4.85
CA LEU A 472 23.46 26.75 3.58
C LEU A 472 22.83 28.16 3.53
N ARG A 473 22.71 28.86 4.65
CA ARG A 473 22.25 30.26 4.66
C ARG A 473 23.16 31.20 3.88
N ARG A 474 24.42 30.83 3.66
CA ARG A 474 25.38 31.58 2.85
C ARG A 474 25.47 31.09 1.41
N GLY A 475 24.65 30.12 1.05
CA GLY A 475 24.66 29.47 -0.24
C GLY A 475 25.55 28.23 -0.30
N MET A 476 25.47 27.52 -1.42
CA MET A 476 26.22 26.30 -1.67
C MET A 476 27.67 26.64 -2.05
N SER A 477 28.64 26.33 -1.18
CA SER A 477 30.05 26.50 -1.52
C SER A 477 30.53 25.43 -2.52
N GLU A 478 31.63 25.70 -3.22
CA GLU A 478 32.25 24.73 -4.15
C GLU A 478 32.72 23.48 -3.41
N GLU A 479 33.30 23.64 -2.23
CA GLU A 479 33.75 22.54 -1.37
C GLU A 479 32.61 21.64 -0.96
N LEU A 480 31.50 22.24 -0.50
CA LEU A 480 30.32 21.50 -0.09
C LEU A 480 29.64 20.79 -1.28
N ASN A 481 29.54 21.47 -2.43
CA ASN A 481 29.03 20.92 -3.67
C ASN A 481 29.84 19.67 -4.10
N ASN A 482 31.17 19.74 -4.09
CA ASN A 482 32.03 18.60 -4.39
C ASN A 482 31.85 17.47 -3.39
N GLN A 483 31.74 17.77 -2.11
CA GLN A 483 31.53 16.78 -1.05
C GLN A 483 30.21 16.02 -1.22
N PHE A 484 29.09 16.70 -1.54
CA PHE A 484 27.83 16.03 -1.82
C PHE A 484 27.91 15.14 -3.06
N ARG A 485 28.59 15.58 -4.12
CA ARG A 485 28.80 14.78 -5.33
C ARG A 485 29.58 13.50 -5.02
N GLU A 486 30.73 13.63 -4.37
CA GLU A 486 31.58 12.49 -4.00
C GLU A 486 30.85 11.52 -3.06
N ASN A 487 30.10 12.04 -2.09
CA ASN A 487 29.30 11.21 -1.18
C ASN A 487 28.24 10.41 -1.95
N THR A 488 27.49 11.06 -2.85
CA THR A 488 26.47 10.39 -3.68
C THR A 488 27.09 9.31 -4.56
N GLU A 489 28.23 9.59 -5.20
CA GLU A 489 28.95 8.59 -6.00
C GLU A 489 29.45 7.42 -5.15
N ASN A 490 29.96 7.66 -3.95
CA ASN A 490 30.44 6.61 -3.06
C ASN A 490 29.28 5.71 -2.58
N ILE A 491 28.13 6.28 -2.24
CA ILE A 491 26.95 5.50 -1.87
C ILE A 491 26.45 4.67 -3.08
N TYR A 492 26.48 5.24 -4.28
CA TYR A 492 26.13 4.47 -5.48
C TYR A 492 27.09 3.29 -5.71
N LYS A 493 28.40 3.50 -5.57
CA LYS A 493 29.40 2.43 -5.67
C LYS A 493 29.17 1.34 -4.62
N ASP A 494 28.85 1.73 -3.38
CA ASP A 494 28.50 0.77 -2.31
C ASP A 494 27.24 -0.04 -2.69
N PHE A 495 26.20 0.60 -3.21
CA PHE A 495 25.00 -0.09 -3.66
C PHE A 495 25.29 -1.12 -4.77
N VAL A 496 26.00 -0.70 -5.83
CA VAL A 496 26.38 -1.60 -6.91
C VAL A 496 27.25 -2.76 -6.41
N THR A 497 28.17 -2.49 -5.45
CA THR A 497 29.01 -3.51 -4.84
C THR A 497 28.19 -4.52 -4.04
N LYS A 498 27.21 -4.08 -3.26
CA LYS A 498 26.30 -4.97 -2.51
C LYS A 498 25.53 -5.89 -3.46
N VAL A 499 24.99 -5.35 -4.55
CA VAL A 499 24.30 -6.16 -5.57
C VAL A 499 25.26 -7.15 -6.22
N ALA A 500 26.47 -6.70 -6.63
CA ALA A 500 27.47 -7.54 -7.23
C ALA A 500 27.85 -8.73 -6.33
N ASN A 501 28.13 -8.45 -5.05
CA ASN A 501 28.46 -9.48 -4.07
C ASN A 501 27.33 -10.47 -3.82
N ASN A 502 26.08 -9.98 -3.71
CA ASN A 502 24.92 -10.84 -3.48
C ASN A 502 24.61 -11.72 -4.69
N ARG A 503 24.82 -11.20 -5.91
CA ARG A 503 24.50 -11.89 -7.17
C ARG A 503 25.68 -12.68 -7.75
N ASP A 504 26.83 -12.70 -7.08
CA ASP A 504 28.11 -13.29 -7.58
C ASP A 504 28.47 -12.80 -9.00
N MET A 505 28.33 -11.48 -9.20
CA MET A 505 28.60 -10.78 -10.46
C MET A 505 29.78 -9.83 -10.34
N ASP A 506 30.46 -9.58 -11.46
CA ASP A 506 31.44 -8.50 -11.50
C ASP A 506 30.74 -7.13 -11.36
N PHE A 507 31.40 -6.20 -10.65
CA PHE A 507 30.93 -4.82 -10.52
C PHE A 507 30.58 -4.17 -11.87
N SER A 508 31.42 -4.42 -12.89
CA SER A 508 31.21 -3.92 -14.24
C SER A 508 30.01 -4.53 -14.98
N GLU A 509 29.57 -5.71 -14.58
CA GLU A 509 28.37 -6.34 -15.11
C GLU A 509 27.12 -5.69 -14.53
N VAL A 510 27.09 -5.49 -13.20
CA VAL A 510 25.98 -4.81 -12.55
C VAL A 510 25.79 -3.39 -13.08
N LEU A 511 26.87 -2.68 -13.40
CA LEU A 511 26.79 -1.33 -13.99
C LEU A 511 26.01 -1.29 -15.31
N LYS A 512 25.94 -2.38 -16.09
CA LYS A 512 25.23 -2.41 -17.39
C LYS A 512 23.72 -2.26 -17.24
N PHE A 513 23.17 -2.69 -16.10
CA PHE A 513 21.71 -2.67 -15.83
C PHE A 513 21.34 -1.89 -14.57
N ALA A 514 22.31 -1.34 -13.85
CA ALA A 514 22.12 -0.40 -12.75
C ALA A 514 21.77 1.00 -13.30
N GLY A 515 22.34 2.04 -12.73
CA GLY A 515 22.16 3.41 -13.23
C GLY A 515 20.79 4.01 -12.98
N GLY A 516 20.00 3.43 -12.08
CA GLY A 516 18.68 3.90 -11.76
C GLY A 516 17.56 3.39 -12.67
N ARG A 517 17.86 2.52 -13.64
CA ARG A 517 16.88 1.95 -14.57
C ARG A 517 15.94 1.00 -13.85
N ILE A 518 14.66 1.11 -14.17
CA ILE A 518 13.61 0.19 -13.70
C ILE A 518 13.49 -1.01 -14.63
N TRP A 519 13.12 -2.16 -14.05
CA TRP A 519 12.98 -3.43 -14.75
C TRP A 519 11.69 -4.13 -14.31
N ARG A 520 11.11 -4.95 -15.19
CA ARG A 520 10.10 -5.93 -14.76
C ARG A 520 10.79 -7.12 -14.11
N GLY A 521 10.03 -7.88 -13.30
CA GLY A 521 10.53 -9.08 -12.64
C GLY A 521 11.05 -10.14 -13.61
N ASP A 522 10.36 -10.37 -14.76
CA ASP A 522 10.82 -11.29 -15.80
C ASP A 522 12.18 -10.86 -16.39
N THR A 523 12.33 -9.59 -16.72
CA THR A 523 13.59 -9.03 -17.22
C THR A 523 14.68 -9.05 -16.14
N ALA A 524 14.33 -8.76 -14.88
CA ALA A 524 15.27 -8.85 -13.76
C ALA A 524 15.76 -10.29 -13.53
N PHE A 525 14.92 -11.29 -13.79
CA PHE A 525 15.30 -12.70 -13.79
C PHE A 525 16.31 -13.00 -14.93
N GLU A 526 16.04 -12.52 -16.15
CA GLU A 526 16.96 -12.68 -17.29
C GLU A 526 18.32 -12.00 -17.04
N LEU A 527 18.32 -10.87 -16.32
CA LEU A 527 19.53 -10.13 -15.94
C LEU A 527 20.26 -10.75 -14.73
N GLY A 528 19.69 -11.76 -14.08
CA GLY A 528 20.24 -12.39 -12.88
C GLY A 528 20.11 -11.55 -11.60
N LEU A 529 19.28 -10.50 -11.61
CA LEU A 529 18.94 -9.73 -10.40
C LEU A 529 17.96 -10.47 -9.50
N VAL A 530 17.16 -11.36 -10.08
CA VAL A 530 16.17 -12.21 -9.44
C VAL A 530 16.50 -13.66 -9.74
N ASP A 531 16.35 -14.57 -8.79
CA ASP A 531 16.68 -15.98 -8.94
C ASP A 531 15.54 -16.79 -9.54
N LYS A 532 14.30 -16.42 -9.20
CA LYS A 532 13.10 -17.16 -9.58
C LYS A 532 11.90 -16.26 -9.76
N LEU A 533 11.00 -16.66 -10.65
CA LEU A 533 9.68 -16.04 -10.82
C LEU A 533 8.65 -16.82 -10.02
N GLY A 534 7.81 -16.12 -9.26
CA GLY A 534 6.73 -16.71 -8.47
C GLY A 534 6.24 -15.80 -7.35
N SER A 535 5.27 -16.35 -6.62
CA SER A 535 4.51 -15.69 -5.57
C SER A 535 5.23 -15.70 -4.20
N LEU A 536 4.61 -15.08 -3.19
CA LEU A 536 5.02 -15.22 -1.80
C LEU A 536 4.92 -16.68 -1.32
N GLU A 537 3.89 -17.42 -1.75
CA GLU A 537 3.72 -18.83 -1.41
C GLU A 537 4.85 -19.68 -1.96
N ASP A 538 5.28 -19.43 -3.22
CA ASP A 538 6.41 -20.13 -3.84
C ASP A 538 7.72 -19.88 -3.09
N ALA A 539 7.95 -18.65 -2.62
CA ALA A 539 9.11 -18.30 -1.80
C ALA A 539 9.08 -18.99 -0.43
N ILE A 540 7.90 -19.12 0.19
CA ILE A 540 7.71 -19.88 1.45
C ILE A 540 7.97 -21.35 1.20
N ASP A 541 7.44 -21.95 0.14
CA ASP A 541 7.64 -23.35 -0.20
C ASP A 541 9.12 -23.66 -0.52
N SER A 542 9.82 -22.72 -1.17
CA SER A 542 11.27 -22.83 -1.35
C SER A 542 12.01 -22.85 -0.01
N MET A 543 11.64 -21.97 0.94
CA MET A 543 12.19 -21.96 2.30
C MET A 543 11.93 -23.29 3.02
N VAL A 544 10.71 -23.83 2.94
CA VAL A 544 10.32 -25.11 3.54
C VAL A 544 11.15 -26.25 2.96
N THR A 545 11.31 -26.28 1.66
CA THR A 545 12.11 -27.27 0.95
C THR A 545 13.60 -27.18 1.33
N LYS A 546 14.15 -25.97 1.35
CA LYS A 546 15.54 -25.70 1.74
C LYS A 546 15.86 -26.15 3.16
N LEU A 547 14.89 -26.03 4.07
CA LEU A 547 15.00 -26.40 5.47
C LEU A 547 14.54 -27.85 5.76
N GLU A 548 14.09 -28.59 4.76
CA GLU A 548 13.58 -29.96 4.88
C GLU A 548 12.47 -30.10 5.95
N LEU A 549 11.55 -29.11 6.02
CA LEU A 549 10.50 -29.08 7.02
C LEU A 549 9.28 -29.88 6.55
N GLU A 550 8.88 -30.91 7.32
CA GLU A 550 7.64 -31.67 7.08
C GLU A 550 6.39 -30.94 7.59
N GLU A 551 6.54 -30.21 8.71
CA GLU A 551 5.48 -29.39 9.31
C GLU A 551 6.04 -28.00 9.66
N TYR A 552 5.34 -26.95 9.29
CA TYR A 552 5.74 -25.58 9.56
C TYR A 552 4.53 -24.66 9.81
N LYS A 553 4.81 -23.49 10.36
CA LYS A 553 3.87 -22.38 10.48
C LYS A 553 4.51 -21.10 9.94
N ALA A 554 4.06 -20.63 8.79
CA ALA A 554 4.39 -19.29 8.33
C ALA A 554 3.52 -18.26 9.09
N PHE A 555 4.12 -17.15 9.50
CA PHE A 555 3.43 -16.08 10.21
C PHE A 555 4.10 -14.74 9.94
N SER A 556 3.28 -13.67 9.96
CA SER A 556 3.75 -12.29 9.90
C SER A 556 3.70 -11.67 11.30
N TYR A 557 4.65 -10.80 11.60
CA TYR A 557 4.50 -9.90 12.73
C TYR A 557 3.48 -8.80 12.39
N ASN A 558 2.66 -8.41 13.37
CA ASN A 558 1.75 -7.29 13.18
C ASN A 558 2.54 -5.98 13.13
N ASN A 559 2.15 -5.13 12.19
CA ASN A 559 2.63 -3.75 12.12
C ASN A 559 1.71 -2.90 13.00
N GLU A 560 2.11 -2.68 14.25
CA GLU A 560 1.34 -1.91 15.23
C GLU A 560 1.82 -0.46 15.24
N ILE A 561 0.92 0.49 15.07
CA ILE A 561 1.24 1.91 15.25
C ILE A 561 1.10 2.26 16.74
N GLU A 562 2.10 2.91 17.32
CA GLU A 562 1.99 3.45 18.67
C GLU A 562 0.93 4.57 18.71
N PHE A 563 0.16 4.65 19.81
CA PHE A 563 -0.94 5.61 19.98
C PHE A 563 -0.51 7.09 19.78
N GLU A 564 0.73 7.42 20.13
CA GLU A 564 1.29 8.76 19.93
C GLU A 564 1.50 9.11 18.46
N ASP A 565 1.95 8.14 17.65
CA ASP A 565 2.10 8.30 16.19
C ASP A 565 0.74 8.41 15.50
N TYR A 566 -0.27 7.72 16.02
CA TYR A 566 -1.65 7.83 15.58
C TYR A 566 -2.22 9.24 15.85
N LEU A 567 -2.07 9.76 17.06
CA LEU A 567 -2.49 11.13 17.38
C LEU A 567 -1.80 12.18 16.50
N ASN A 568 -0.53 11.97 16.17
CA ASN A 568 0.21 12.83 15.24
C ASN A 568 -0.32 12.73 13.80
N SER A 569 -0.83 11.58 13.39
CA SER A 569 -1.49 11.42 12.08
C SER A 569 -2.86 12.12 12.05
N LEU A 570 -3.67 11.99 13.10
CA LEU A 570 -4.98 12.65 13.22
C LEU A 570 -4.91 14.16 13.16
N THR A 571 -3.87 14.77 13.76
CA THR A 571 -3.69 16.23 13.69
C THR A 571 -3.38 16.72 12.29
N LYS A 572 -2.84 15.87 11.41
CA LYS A 572 -2.67 16.17 9.99
C LYS A 572 -3.98 16.08 9.21
N ASP A 573 -4.92 15.23 9.63
CA ASP A 573 -6.19 14.98 8.93
C ASP A 573 -7.31 15.98 9.31
N ILE A 574 -7.19 16.69 10.44
CA ILE A 574 -8.18 17.69 10.91
C ILE A 574 -8.09 19.02 10.13
N LEU A 575 -7.03 19.26 9.38
CA LEU A 575 -6.86 20.51 8.65
C LEU A 575 -7.65 20.50 7.32
N PRO A 576 -8.29 21.62 6.93
CA PRO A 576 -9.00 21.70 5.66
C PRO A 576 -8.13 21.26 4.47
N VAL A 577 -8.72 20.54 3.51
CA VAL A 577 -8.01 19.97 2.33
C VAL A 577 -7.13 20.98 1.60
N GLN A 578 -7.56 22.26 1.55
CA GLN A 578 -6.80 23.36 0.95
C GLN A 578 -5.53 23.70 1.78
N ILE A 579 -5.60 23.55 3.10
CA ILE A 579 -4.45 23.75 4.00
C ILE A 579 -3.60 22.47 4.04
N GLN A 580 -4.20 21.29 3.95
CA GLN A 580 -3.46 20.03 3.77
C GLN A 580 -2.66 20.03 2.46
N GLY A 581 -3.26 20.47 1.34
CA GLY A 581 -2.55 20.63 0.07
C GLY A 581 -1.40 21.65 0.16
N LEU A 582 -1.56 22.73 0.91
CA LEU A 582 -0.51 23.71 1.17
C LEU A 582 0.53 23.19 2.16
N LEU A 583 0.11 22.53 3.23
CA LEU A 583 0.98 21.92 4.23
C LEU A 583 1.67 20.66 3.72
N ASN A 584 1.04 19.86 2.84
CA ASN A 584 1.71 18.76 2.16
C ASN A 584 2.72 19.26 1.13
N LYS A 585 2.43 20.38 0.47
CA LYS A 585 3.43 21.11 -0.34
C LYS A 585 4.52 21.74 0.54
N ILE A 586 4.16 22.31 1.70
CA ILE A 586 5.08 22.87 2.69
C ILE A 586 5.75 21.76 3.52
N SER A 587 5.10 20.62 3.82
CA SER A 587 5.71 19.51 4.55
C SER A 587 6.54 18.60 3.63
N GLY A 588 6.26 18.59 2.34
CA GLY A 588 7.24 18.17 1.34
C GLY A 588 8.48 19.07 1.38
N LEU A 589 8.28 20.38 1.45
CA LEU A 589 9.30 21.38 1.72
C LEU A 589 9.86 21.26 3.17
N ASN A 590 9.02 21.05 4.19
CA ASN A 590 9.46 20.89 5.59
C ASN A 590 10.22 19.58 5.85
N ARG A 591 9.88 18.47 5.20
CA ARG A 591 10.74 17.28 5.21
C ARG A 591 12.07 17.53 4.53
N MET A 592 12.13 18.48 3.59
CA MET A 592 13.35 18.98 2.99
C MET A 592 14.13 19.97 3.91
N PHE A 593 13.46 20.70 4.84
CA PHE A 593 14.05 21.90 5.45
C PHE A 593 14.17 21.92 6.98
N LEU A 594 13.57 21.03 7.74
CA LEU A 594 13.39 21.27 9.18
C LEU A 594 13.88 20.20 10.15
N SER A 595 14.63 19.19 9.74
CA SER A 595 15.28 18.34 10.72
C SER A 595 16.80 18.38 10.56
N GLU A 596 17.49 18.86 11.57
CA GLU A 596 18.95 18.71 11.72
C GLU A 596 19.41 17.23 11.69
N LYS A 597 18.46 16.29 11.56
CA LYS A 597 18.69 14.83 11.53
C LYS A 597 18.33 14.19 10.19
N ASP A 598 17.73 14.91 9.24
CA ASP A 598 17.32 14.32 7.98
C ASP A 598 18.50 14.17 7.04
N ARG A 599 18.75 12.92 6.68
CA ARG A 599 19.84 12.54 5.77
C ARG A 599 19.41 12.85 4.34
N PHE A 600 20.23 13.59 3.64
CA PHE A 600 19.94 14.12 2.30
C PHE A 600 20.13 13.12 1.16
N VAL A 601 20.46 11.85 1.43
CA VAL A 601 20.70 10.85 0.40
C VAL A 601 19.65 9.76 0.44
N VAL A 602 18.93 9.60 -0.66
CA VAL A 602 17.85 8.63 -0.78
C VAL A 602 18.10 7.67 -1.94
N ALA A 603 17.84 6.39 -1.68
CA ALA A 603 17.71 5.36 -2.69
C ALA A 603 16.20 5.11 -2.89
N TYR A 604 15.56 5.99 -3.66
CA TYR A 604 14.13 6.00 -3.88
C TYR A 604 13.82 5.89 -5.37
N CYS A 605 12.85 5.07 -5.72
CA CYS A 605 12.30 5.02 -7.06
C CYS A 605 11.08 5.96 -7.13
N PHE A 606 11.30 7.16 -7.67
CA PHE A 606 10.24 8.15 -7.78
C PHE A 606 9.12 7.67 -8.71
N ASP A 607 9.48 6.88 -9.71
CA ASP A 607 8.57 6.34 -10.72
C ASP A 607 7.74 5.15 -10.25
N CYS A 608 8.19 4.52 -9.15
CA CYS A 608 7.53 3.36 -8.57
C CYS A 608 6.41 3.74 -7.57
N GLY A 609 6.42 4.97 -7.05
CA GLY A 609 5.53 5.42 -5.98
C GLY A 609 4.36 6.30 -6.45
N PHE A 610 4.19 6.51 -7.77
CA PHE A 610 3.08 7.31 -8.26
C PHE A 610 1.77 6.55 -8.17
N ARG A 611 0.96 6.98 -7.24
CA ARG A 611 -0.46 6.74 -7.24
C ARG A 611 -1.07 7.65 -8.30
N ASN A 612 -1.35 7.13 -9.49
CA ASN A 612 -2.42 7.69 -10.28
C ASN A 612 -3.72 7.22 -9.61
N PHE A 613 -4.14 7.96 -8.60
CA PHE A 613 -5.50 7.90 -8.10
C PHE A 613 -6.29 8.89 -8.98
N GLU A 614 -6.90 8.41 -10.02
CA GLU A 614 -8.13 8.93 -10.59
C GLU A 614 -9.30 8.06 -10.16
#